data_40e48dd7f66ca6b87b31c11b07135298
#
_entry.id   40e48dd7f66ca6b87b31c11b07135298
#
_cell.length_a   1.000
_cell.length_b   1.000
_cell.length_c   1.000
_cell.angle_alpha   90.00
_cell.angle_beta   90.00
_cell.angle_gamma   90.00
#
_symmetry.space_group_name_H-M   'P 1'
#
loop_
_entity.id
_entity.type
_entity.pdbx_description
1 polymer ?
#
loop_
_entity_poly.entity_id
_entity_poly.type
_entity_poly.pdbx_seq_one_letter_code
_entity_poly.pdbx_strand_id
1 'polypeptide(L)'
;MTEKSTNITIRVNNHSSIPKYIQVADSISEDILNENIKKQHRIPSINDLSDSSGLSRDTIEKAYKILRDRDLIFSVKGKGYFTADENSESKSTIFFLINKPSSYKMEVYNAFVNTIGNKADVDMYLYYCDEQLFINALKKNINSYNYFVIMPHFKSKAKNHVCYTPKVIKAIETIPKEKLIIIDNSYTEISGTFAVIYQDYKQDIIHALEEGLEKLKKYKKIILVYPTKLVFPYPTGILVGFINFCERYDFEFEILDKIYDDLEFESKEAYITIEEEDLVHLIQQIREKDLVMGKDVGVISYNETPLKALLGITVISTDFKGMGEAAAKLVLSNKKDISKNPFNYIERNSL
;
A
#
# COMPACT_ATOMS: atom_id res chain seq x y z
N MET A 1 0.75 12.26 45.69
CA MET A 1 -0.07 13.46 45.63
C MET A 1 -1.21 13.21 44.70
N THR A 2 -2.44 13.16 45.17
CA THR A 2 -3.65 13.00 44.34
C THR A 2 -3.92 14.36 43.68
N GLU A 3 -3.64 14.45 42.37
CA GLU A 3 -4.03 15.64 41.59
C GLU A 3 -5.56 15.79 41.67
N LYS A 4 -6.01 16.95 42.18
CA LYS A 4 -7.42 17.31 42.21
C LYS A 4 -7.93 17.44 40.78
N SER A 5 -9.05 16.76 40.48
CA SER A 5 -9.71 16.93 39.19
C SER A 5 -10.18 18.38 39.01
N THR A 6 -10.05 18.89 37.79
CA THR A 6 -10.52 20.25 37.44
C THR A 6 -12.06 20.29 37.57
N ASN A 7 -12.59 21.33 38.21
CA ASN A 7 -14.04 21.55 38.25
C ASN A 7 -14.51 21.98 36.83
N ILE A 8 -15.38 21.19 36.22
CA ILE A 8 -15.96 21.51 34.90
C ILE A 8 -17.39 22.02 35.14
N THR A 9 -17.69 23.19 34.60
CA THR A 9 -19.03 23.77 34.63
C THR A 9 -19.73 23.46 33.29
N ILE A 10 -20.72 22.59 33.31
CA ILE A 10 -21.46 22.21 32.07
C ILE A 10 -22.56 23.22 31.80
N ARG A 11 -22.64 23.69 30.56
CA ARG A 11 -23.69 24.58 30.04
C ARG A 11 -24.70 23.79 29.26
N VAL A 12 -25.88 23.53 29.81
CA VAL A 12 -26.97 22.79 29.16
C VAL A 12 -28.23 23.64 29.12
N ASN A 13 -28.79 23.83 27.94
CA ASN A 13 -30.08 24.48 27.74
C ASN A 13 -31.19 23.41 27.64
N ASN A 14 -32.05 23.33 28.65
CA ASN A 14 -33.16 22.36 28.70
C ASN A 14 -34.27 22.62 27.66
N HIS A 15 -34.29 23.80 27.06
CA HIS A 15 -35.27 24.18 26.02
C HIS A 15 -34.76 23.98 24.60
N SER A 16 -33.51 23.50 24.46
CA SER A 16 -32.91 23.21 23.15
C SER A 16 -33.38 21.84 22.62
N SER A 17 -33.61 21.73 21.32
CA SER A 17 -33.85 20.47 20.62
C SER A 17 -32.58 19.60 20.47
N ILE A 18 -31.39 20.17 20.78
CA ILE A 18 -30.12 19.43 20.73
C ILE A 18 -30.05 18.45 21.90
N PRO A 19 -29.78 17.17 21.68
CA PRO A 19 -29.64 16.20 22.76
C PRO A 19 -28.63 16.63 23.83
N LYS A 20 -28.96 16.39 25.09
CA LYS A 20 -28.13 16.84 26.25
C LYS A 20 -26.69 16.34 26.16
N TYR A 21 -26.45 15.12 25.73
CA TYR A 21 -25.09 14.59 25.60
C TYR A 21 -24.23 15.34 24.57
N ILE A 22 -24.84 15.88 23.51
CA ILE A 22 -24.16 16.73 22.52
C ILE A 22 -23.82 18.07 23.16
N GLN A 23 -24.76 18.72 23.86
CA GLN A 23 -24.52 19.98 24.54
C GLN A 23 -23.40 19.87 25.59
N VAL A 24 -23.36 18.75 26.33
CA VAL A 24 -22.28 18.46 27.30
C VAL A 24 -20.94 18.34 26.58
N ALA A 25 -20.89 17.59 25.50
CA ALA A 25 -19.65 17.44 24.72
C ALA A 25 -19.17 18.77 24.15
N ASP A 26 -20.07 19.56 23.60
CA ASP A 26 -19.73 20.88 23.03
C ASP A 26 -19.28 21.88 24.12
N SER A 27 -19.95 21.90 25.28
CA SER A 27 -19.54 22.76 26.40
C SER A 27 -18.12 22.43 26.91
N ILE A 28 -17.79 21.15 27.03
CA ILE A 28 -16.45 20.70 27.44
C ILE A 28 -15.44 20.99 26.33
N SER A 29 -15.80 20.77 25.06
CA SER A 29 -14.95 21.08 23.91
C SER A 29 -14.55 22.55 23.88
N GLU A 30 -15.52 23.47 24.06
CA GLU A 30 -15.26 24.91 24.13
C GLU A 30 -14.29 25.27 25.28
N ASP A 31 -14.48 24.67 26.47
CA ASP A 31 -13.61 24.95 27.60
C ASP A 31 -12.18 24.42 27.43
N ILE A 32 -12.01 23.32 26.69
CA ILE A 32 -10.69 22.79 26.28
C ILE A 32 -10.05 23.72 25.23
N LEU A 33 -10.77 24.09 24.18
CA LEU A 33 -10.27 24.93 23.09
C LEU A 33 -9.95 26.36 23.55
N ASN A 34 -10.71 26.91 24.50
CA ASN A 34 -10.45 28.22 25.10
C ASN A 34 -9.42 28.20 26.27
N GLU A 35 -8.75 27.05 26.46
CA GLU A 35 -7.75 26.83 27.51
C GLU A 35 -8.26 27.06 28.98
N ASN A 36 -9.60 27.07 29.17
CA ASN A 36 -10.22 27.10 30.49
C ASN A 36 -9.94 25.78 31.25
N ILE A 37 -9.80 24.68 30.52
CA ILE A 37 -9.31 23.41 31.04
C ILE A 37 -7.90 23.21 30.45
N LYS A 38 -6.90 23.15 31.31
CA LYS A 38 -5.50 22.97 30.88
C LYS A 38 -5.29 21.62 30.23
N LYS A 39 -4.34 21.57 29.29
CA LYS A 39 -3.91 20.34 28.57
C LYS A 39 -3.28 19.34 29.54
N GLN A 40 -3.40 18.05 29.24
CA GLN A 40 -2.94 16.93 30.07
C GLN A 40 -3.49 16.95 31.52
N HIS A 41 -4.56 17.70 31.76
CA HIS A 41 -5.19 17.76 33.08
C HIS A 41 -6.25 16.69 33.24
N ARG A 42 -6.31 16.14 34.45
CA ARG A 42 -7.33 15.17 34.82
C ARG A 42 -8.70 15.83 34.87
N ILE A 43 -9.67 15.29 34.13
CA ILE A 43 -11.05 15.71 34.18
C ILE A 43 -11.86 14.76 35.08
N PRO A 44 -13.05 15.17 35.55
CA PRO A 44 -13.90 14.32 36.41
C PRO A 44 -14.17 12.95 35.79
N SER A 45 -14.38 11.95 36.63
CA SER A 45 -14.90 10.67 36.12
C SER A 45 -16.35 10.81 35.66
N ILE A 46 -16.84 9.84 34.88
CA ILE A 46 -18.23 9.82 34.44
C ILE A 46 -19.19 9.93 35.61
N ASN A 47 -18.89 9.26 36.73
CA ASN A 47 -19.71 9.30 37.94
C ASN A 47 -19.65 10.69 38.60
N ASP A 48 -18.43 11.23 38.83
CA ASP A 48 -18.26 12.55 39.48
C ASP A 48 -18.94 13.66 38.68
N LEU A 49 -18.86 13.60 37.33
CA LEU A 49 -19.50 14.57 36.47
C LEU A 49 -21.03 14.40 36.40
N SER A 50 -21.51 13.18 36.45
CA SER A 50 -22.94 12.87 36.59
C SER A 50 -23.52 13.46 37.90
N ASP A 51 -22.84 13.20 39.00
CA ASP A 51 -23.27 13.66 40.32
C ASP A 51 -23.23 15.19 40.43
N SER A 52 -22.17 15.84 39.91
CA SER A 52 -22.02 17.33 39.99
C SER A 52 -22.95 18.08 39.03
N SER A 53 -23.29 17.48 37.86
CA SER A 53 -24.13 18.15 36.86
C SER A 53 -25.61 17.81 36.98
N GLY A 54 -26.00 16.78 37.77
CA GLY A 54 -27.36 16.29 37.82
C GLY A 54 -27.86 15.59 36.54
N LEU A 55 -26.96 15.25 35.63
CA LEU A 55 -27.27 14.53 34.41
C LEU A 55 -27.06 13.01 34.59
N SER A 56 -27.79 12.21 33.84
CA SER A 56 -27.65 10.75 33.93
C SER A 56 -26.24 10.31 33.50
N ARG A 57 -25.73 9.25 34.11
CA ARG A 57 -24.46 8.62 33.77
C ARG A 57 -24.36 8.29 32.26
N ASP A 58 -25.44 7.75 31.66
CA ASP A 58 -25.53 7.44 30.24
C ASP A 58 -25.32 8.70 29.35
N THR A 59 -25.86 9.85 29.78
CA THR A 59 -25.66 11.14 29.11
C THR A 59 -24.20 11.57 29.12
N ILE A 60 -23.52 11.45 30.27
CA ILE A 60 -22.10 11.81 30.42
C ILE A 60 -21.21 10.80 29.64
N GLU A 61 -21.54 9.52 29.67
CA GLU A 61 -20.78 8.49 28.95
C GLU A 61 -20.84 8.71 27.43
N LYS A 62 -21.99 9.05 26.89
CA LYS A 62 -22.16 9.43 25.48
C LYS A 62 -21.39 10.70 25.13
N ALA A 63 -21.39 11.71 25.99
CA ALA A 63 -20.61 12.92 25.81
C ALA A 63 -19.11 12.65 25.82
N TYR A 64 -18.61 11.83 26.75
CA TYR A 64 -17.21 11.44 26.82
C TYR A 64 -16.78 10.58 25.63
N LYS A 65 -17.68 9.78 25.05
CA LYS A 65 -17.43 9.08 23.79
C LYS A 65 -17.20 10.07 22.66
N ILE A 66 -18.07 11.09 22.52
CA ILE A 66 -17.91 12.15 21.51
C ILE A 66 -16.59 12.90 21.70
N LEU A 67 -16.24 13.27 22.94
CA LEU A 67 -14.98 13.97 23.23
C LEU A 67 -13.75 13.12 22.87
N ARG A 68 -13.80 11.80 23.07
CA ARG A 68 -12.75 10.88 22.61
C ARG A 68 -12.71 10.76 21.10
N ASP A 69 -13.87 10.67 20.43
CA ASP A 69 -13.98 10.60 18.98
C ASP A 69 -13.52 11.91 18.30
N ARG A 70 -13.47 13.03 19.09
CA ARG A 70 -12.89 14.34 18.69
C ARG A 70 -11.42 14.51 19.13
N ASP A 71 -10.79 13.47 19.71
CA ASP A 71 -9.43 13.50 20.26
C ASP A 71 -9.17 14.59 21.31
N LEU A 72 -10.19 15.10 21.96
CA LEU A 72 -10.08 16.13 23.00
C LEU A 72 -9.75 15.57 24.38
N ILE A 73 -10.10 14.28 24.61
CA ILE A 73 -9.80 13.58 25.87
C ILE A 73 -9.34 12.15 25.60
N PHE A 74 -8.55 11.58 26.52
CA PHE A 74 -8.16 10.17 26.50
C PHE A 74 -8.33 9.54 27.88
N SER A 75 -8.46 8.20 27.92
CA SER A 75 -8.60 7.44 29.17
C SER A 75 -7.31 6.69 29.50
N VAL A 76 -6.90 6.73 30.77
CA VAL A 76 -5.80 5.92 31.31
C VAL A 76 -6.35 4.93 32.30
N LYS A 77 -6.10 3.63 32.05
CA LYS A 77 -6.61 2.53 32.89
C LYS A 77 -6.19 2.75 34.37
N GLY A 78 -7.16 2.80 35.27
CA GLY A 78 -6.94 3.01 36.70
C GLY A 78 -6.65 4.46 37.11
N LYS A 79 -6.49 5.41 36.18
CA LYS A 79 -6.20 6.83 36.49
C LYS A 79 -7.33 7.79 36.09
N GLY A 80 -8.24 7.40 35.20
CA GLY A 80 -9.38 8.21 34.77
C GLY A 80 -9.20 8.86 33.39
N TYR A 81 -9.88 9.99 33.16
CA TYR A 81 -9.86 10.74 31.91
C TYR A 81 -9.00 11.98 32.02
N PHE A 82 -8.34 12.32 30.92
CA PHE A 82 -7.44 13.47 30.82
C PHE A 82 -7.72 14.23 29.52
N THR A 83 -7.54 15.55 29.54
CA THR A 83 -7.54 16.37 28.31
C THR A 83 -6.32 16.02 27.47
N ALA A 84 -6.51 15.92 26.16
CA ALA A 84 -5.41 15.73 25.22
C ALA A 84 -4.53 16.97 25.15
N ASP A 85 -3.27 16.78 24.78
CA ASP A 85 -2.38 17.87 24.39
C ASP A 85 -2.53 18.10 22.90
N GLU A 86 -2.67 19.32 22.41
CA GLU A 86 -2.59 19.61 20.97
C GLU A 86 -1.22 19.26 20.38
N ASN A 87 -0.19 19.11 21.26
CA ASN A 87 1.12 18.60 20.88
C ASN A 87 1.28 17.08 21.07
N SER A 88 0.35 16.37 21.68
CA SER A 88 0.13 14.98 21.39
C SER A 88 -0.64 14.96 20.07
N GLU A 89 0.06 15.16 18.95
CA GLU A 89 -0.44 14.71 17.64
C GLU A 89 -0.99 13.30 17.90
N SER A 90 -2.31 13.13 17.91
CA SER A 90 -2.90 11.80 17.83
C SER A 90 -2.27 11.23 16.58
N LYS A 91 -1.38 10.25 16.77
CA LYS A 91 -0.66 9.69 15.64
C LYS A 91 -1.69 9.34 14.59
N SER A 92 -1.51 9.85 13.37
CA SER A 92 -2.36 9.46 12.26
C SER A 92 -2.34 7.95 12.14
N THR A 93 -3.48 7.37 11.84
CA THR A 93 -3.61 5.92 11.63
C THR A 93 -3.72 5.66 10.13
N ILE A 94 -2.96 4.71 9.63
CA ILE A 94 -2.86 4.38 8.21
C ILE A 94 -3.23 2.91 8.01
N PHE A 95 -4.21 2.66 7.12
CA PHE A 95 -4.59 1.33 6.71
C PHE A 95 -3.91 0.98 5.39
N PHE A 96 -2.92 0.07 5.44
CA PHE A 96 -2.11 -0.31 4.30
C PHE A 96 -2.57 -1.66 3.73
N LEU A 97 -3.21 -1.65 2.55
CA LEU A 97 -3.81 -2.84 1.94
C LEU A 97 -2.92 -3.41 0.84
N ILE A 98 -2.45 -4.64 1.06
CA ILE A 98 -1.57 -5.38 0.16
C ILE A 98 -2.28 -6.62 -0.39
N ASN A 99 -2.08 -6.91 -1.67
CA ASN A 99 -2.75 -8.01 -2.34
C ASN A 99 -2.18 -9.40 -2.03
N LYS A 100 -0.87 -9.52 -1.79
CA LYS A 100 -0.19 -10.79 -1.50
C LYS A 100 1.05 -10.60 -0.63
N PRO A 101 1.43 -11.57 0.21
CA PRO A 101 2.71 -11.56 0.89
C PRO A 101 3.82 -11.94 -0.12
N SER A 102 4.71 -11.02 -0.44
CA SER A 102 5.93 -11.27 -1.22
C SER A 102 7.04 -10.37 -0.70
N SER A 103 8.30 -10.77 -0.92
CA SER A 103 9.48 -9.99 -0.53
C SER A 103 9.41 -8.55 -1.06
N TYR A 104 9.01 -8.38 -2.31
CA TYR A 104 8.89 -7.07 -2.96
C TYR A 104 7.82 -6.18 -2.34
N LYS A 105 6.64 -6.73 -2.03
CA LYS A 105 5.57 -5.97 -1.37
C LYS A 105 5.94 -5.62 0.06
N MET A 106 6.67 -6.49 0.74
CA MET A 106 7.21 -6.20 2.08
C MET A 106 8.30 -5.13 2.04
N GLU A 107 9.08 -5.05 0.96
CA GLU A 107 10.04 -3.96 0.79
C GLU A 107 9.35 -2.60 0.68
N VAL A 108 8.27 -2.49 -0.10
CA VAL A 108 7.44 -1.28 -0.17
C VAL A 108 6.90 -0.91 1.21
N TYR A 109 6.30 -1.87 1.91
CA TYR A 109 5.75 -1.66 3.24
C TYR A 109 6.81 -1.22 4.26
N ASN A 110 7.95 -1.89 4.30
CA ASN A 110 9.03 -1.56 5.21
C ASN A 110 9.62 -0.17 4.93
N ALA A 111 9.83 0.19 3.66
CA ALA A 111 10.28 1.51 3.26
C ALA A 111 9.26 2.60 3.64
N PHE A 112 7.97 2.32 3.47
CA PHE A 112 6.88 3.18 3.90
C PHE A 112 6.90 3.41 5.41
N VAL A 113 6.89 2.34 6.21
CA VAL A 113 6.89 2.41 7.69
C VAL A 113 8.13 3.12 8.22
N ASN A 114 9.31 2.80 7.68
CA ASN A 114 10.57 3.45 8.08
C ASN A 114 10.54 4.96 7.80
N THR A 115 9.92 5.38 6.68
CA THR A 115 9.81 6.81 6.32
C THR A 115 8.77 7.53 7.16
N ILE A 116 7.65 6.88 7.49
CA ILE A 116 6.62 7.40 8.41
C ILE A 116 7.21 7.59 9.82
N GLY A 117 8.03 6.64 10.27
CA GLY A 117 8.63 6.65 11.61
C GLY A 117 7.58 6.70 12.72
N ASN A 118 7.77 7.60 13.68
CA ASN A 118 6.86 7.76 14.83
C ASN A 118 5.68 8.70 14.58
N LYS A 119 5.49 9.21 13.34
CA LYS A 119 4.46 10.22 13.03
C LYS A 119 3.07 9.63 12.82
N ALA A 120 2.98 8.34 12.47
CA ALA A 120 1.72 7.64 12.34
C ALA A 120 1.87 6.16 12.70
N ASP A 121 0.75 5.52 13.08
CA ASP A 121 0.65 4.08 13.25
C ASP A 121 0.16 3.44 11.95
N VAL A 122 0.78 2.35 11.52
CA VAL A 122 0.49 1.70 10.23
C VAL A 122 0.04 0.28 10.45
N ASP A 123 -1.21 -0.02 10.09
CA ASP A 123 -1.77 -1.37 10.13
C ASP A 123 -1.81 -1.96 8.72
N MET A 124 -1.14 -3.09 8.53
CA MET A 124 -1.13 -3.81 7.26
C MET A 124 -2.26 -4.83 7.18
N TYR A 125 -2.94 -4.88 6.04
CA TYR A 125 -3.97 -5.88 5.76
C TYR A 125 -3.72 -6.59 4.43
N LEU A 126 -3.72 -7.92 4.46
CA LEU A 126 -3.57 -8.79 3.30
C LEU A 126 -4.94 -9.26 2.81
N TYR A 127 -5.29 -8.95 1.56
CA TYR A 127 -6.57 -9.32 0.97
C TYR A 127 -6.50 -10.38 -0.13
N TYR A 128 -5.31 -10.94 -0.41
CA TYR A 128 -5.07 -12.11 -1.28
C TYR A 128 -5.68 -12.03 -2.69
N CYS A 129 -5.70 -10.84 -3.30
CA CYS A 129 -6.41 -10.54 -4.55
C CYS A 129 -7.92 -10.88 -4.50
N ASP A 130 -8.47 -11.03 -3.31
CA ASP A 130 -9.89 -11.37 -3.09
C ASP A 130 -10.72 -10.09 -2.92
N GLU A 131 -11.72 -9.94 -3.81
CA GLU A 131 -12.63 -8.81 -3.82
C GLU A 131 -13.42 -8.67 -2.52
N GLN A 132 -13.91 -9.80 -1.98
CA GLN A 132 -14.79 -9.76 -0.81
C GLN A 132 -14.04 -9.47 0.48
N LEU A 133 -12.83 -10.04 0.64
CA LEU A 133 -11.95 -9.71 1.78
C LEU A 133 -11.59 -8.23 1.78
N PHE A 134 -11.23 -7.67 0.62
CA PHE A 134 -10.92 -6.25 0.47
C PHE A 134 -12.10 -5.35 0.84
N ILE A 135 -13.30 -5.61 0.29
CA ILE A 135 -14.51 -4.82 0.54
C ILE A 135 -14.92 -4.90 2.02
N ASN A 136 -14.86 -6.08 2.63
CA ASN A 136 -15.18 -6.26 4.04
C ASN A 136 -14.20 -5.50 4.95
N ALA A 137 -12.90 -5.54 4.62
CA ALA A 137 -11.88 -4.79 5.35
C ALA A 137 -12.13 -3.28 5.28
N LEU A 138 -12.42 -2.74 4.09
CA LEU A 138 -12.75 -1.32 3.95
C LEU A 138 -14.00 -0.93 4.73
N LYS A 139 -15.10 -1.66 4.57
CA LYS A 139 -16.36 -1.37 5.27
C LYS A 139 -16.21 -1.34 6.79
N LYS A 140 -15.42 -2.27 7.33
CA LYS A 140 -15.18 -2.35 8.77
C LYS A 140 -14.35 -1.17 9.29
N ASN A 141 -13.44 -0.65 8.48
CA ASN A 141 -12.38 0.25 8.92
C ASN A 141 -12.48 1.68 8.36
N ILE A 142 -13.50 1.99 7.54
CA ILE A 142 -13.62 3.26 6.82
C ILE A 142 -13.58 4.50 7.74
N ASN A 143 -14.09 4.39 8.97
CA ASN A 143 -14.13 5.47 9.95
C ASN A 143 -13.00 5.39 11.00
N SER A 144 -12.12 4.37 10.92
CA SER A 144 -11.10 4.12 11.96
C SER A 144 -9.72 4.62 11.58
N TYR A 145 -9.50 4.98 10.31
CA TYR A 145 -8.20 5.39 9.80
C TYR A 145 -8.24 6.77 9.15
N ASN A 146 -7.11 7.49 9.28
CA ASN A 146 -6.90 8.78 8.67
C ASN A 146 -6.52 8.66 7.20
N TYR A 147 -5.77 7.61 6.81
CA TYR A 147 -5.33 7.34 5.45
C TYR A 147 -5.50 5.88 5.06
N PHE A 148 -5.72 5.65 3.75
CA PHE A 148 -5.83 4.34 3.11
C PHE A 148 -4.81 4.27 1.99
N VAL A 149 -3.79 3.42 2.14
CA VAL A 149 -2.79 3.13 1.10
C VAL A 149 -3.15 1.79 0.48
N ILE A 150 -3.41 1.78 -0.81
CA ILE A 150 -3.98 0.62 -1.51
C ILE A 150 -3.10 0.22 -2.69
N MET A 151 -2.71 -1.06 -2.76
CA MET A 151 -2.12 -1.72 -3.94
C MET A 151 -3.22 -2.50 -4.66
N PRO A 152 -3.88 -1.96 -5.71
CA PRO A 152 -5.06 -2.58 -6.30
C PRO A 152 -4.69 -3.71 -7.28
N HIS A 153 -4.73 -4.94 -6.82
CA HIS A 153 -4.53 -6.15 -7.63
C HIS A 153 -5.60 -7.17 -7.30
N PHE A 154 -6.45 -7.48 -8.24
CA PHE A 154 -7.56 -8.41 -8.07
C PHE A 154 -7.56 -9.48 -9.16
N LYS A 155 -8.51 -10.41 -9.05
CA LYS A 155 -8.75 -11.47 -10.04
C LYS A 155 -10.09 -11.24 -10.70
N SER A 156 -10.11 -11.36 -12.02
CA SER A 156 -11.35 -11.46 -12.79
C SER A 156 -12.04 -12.81 -12.54
N LYS A 157 -13.26 -12.98 -13.04
CA LYS A 157 -13.95 -14.28 -13.05
C LYS A 157 -13.15 -15.38 -13.77
N ALA A 158 -12.39 -15.00 -14.79
CA ALA A 158 -11.49 -15.89 -15.54
C ALA A 158 -10.14 -16.11 -14.83
N LYS A 159 -9.98 -15.65 -13.59
CA LYS A 159 -8.76 -15.73 -12.78
C LYS A 159 -7.55 -14.93 -13.33
N ASN A 160 -7.76 -14.08 -14.33
CA ASN A 160 -6.73 -13.18 -14.82
C ASN A 160 -6.59 -11.97 -13.89
N HIS A 161 -5.43 -11.32 -13.92
CA HIS A 161 -5.18 -10.08 -13.19
C HIS A 161 -6.08 -8.95 -13.71
N VAL A 162 -6.65 -8.19 -12.78
CA VAL A 162 -7.31 -6.90 -13.02
C VAL A 162 -6.94 -5.93 -11.91
N CYS A 163 -6.80 -4.65 -12.25
CA CYS A 163 -6.54 -3.60 -11.25
C CYS A 163 -7.73 -3.45 -10.31
N TYR A 164 -8.93 -3.48 -10.86
CA TYR A 164 -10.18 -3.29 -10.14
C TYR A 164 -11.29 -4.18 -10.69
N THR A 165 -12.26 -4.45 -9.85
CA THR A 165 -13.58 -4.93 -10.27
C THR A 165 -14.60 -3.82 -10.05
N PRO A 166 -15.78 -3.84 -10.71
CA PRO A 166 -16.80 -2.81 -10.48
C PRO A 166 -17.24 -2.66 -9.01
N LYS A 167 -17.19 -3.73 -8.23
CA LYS A 167 -17.53 -3.67 -6.80
C LYS A 167 -16.41 -3.06 -5.97
N VAL A 168 -15.14 -3.31 -6.33
CA VAL A 168 -13.98 -2.71 -5.70
C VAL A 168 -13.94 -1.21 -5.96
N ILE A 169 -14.19 -0.78 -7.22
CA ILE A 169 -14.31 0.65 -7.55
C ILE A 169 -15.33 1.32 -6.63
N LYS A 170 -16.55 0.77 -6.54
CA LYS A 170 -17.61 1.30 -5.66
C LYS A 170 -17.17 1.38 -4.19
N ALA A 171 -16.40 0.41 -3.71
CA ALA A 171 -15.91 0.41 -2.34
C ALA A 171 -14.84 1.49 -2.13
N ILE A 172 -13.86 1.64 -3.05
CA ILE A 172 -12.83 2.68 -2.98
C ILE A 172 -13.43 4.08 -3.11
N GLU A 173 -14.49 4.25 -3.92
CA GLU A 173 -15.21 5.53 -4.08
C GLU A 173 -15.88 6.02 -2.78
N THR A 174 -16.08 5.15 -1.78
CA THR A 174 -16.56 5.56 -0.44
C THR A 174 -15.48 6.22 0.41
N ILE A 175 -14.21 6.07 0.06
CA ILE A 175 -13.09 6.69 0.79
C ILE A 175 -13.02 8.17 0.39
N PRO A 176 -12.99 9.11 1.36
CA PRO A 176 -12.71 10.52 1.07
C PRO A 176 -11.38 10.67 0.32
N LYS A 177 -11.37 11.42 -0.77
CA LYS A 177 -10.21 11.48 -1.69
C LYS A 177 -8.95 12.07 -1.06
N GLU A 178 -9.10 12.89 -0.04
CA GLU A 178 -7.99 13.40 0.78
C GLU A 178 -7.31 12.34 1.65
N LYS A 179 -7.97 11.20 1.87
CA LYS A 179 -7.45 10.07 2.65
C LYS A 179 -6.93 8.91 1.78
N LEU A 180 -7.10 9.00 0.44
CA LEU A 180 -6.80 7.90 -0.47
C LEU A 180 -5.43 8.05 -1.12
N ILE A 181 -4.64 6.99 -1.06
CA ILE A 181 -3.38 6.83 -1.78
C ILE A 181 -3.42 5.51 -2.56
N ILE A 182 -3.30 5.58 -3.87
CA ILE A 182 -3.16 4.39 -4.74
C ILE A 182 -1.70 4.23 -5.12
N ILE A 183 -1.17 3.03 -4.98
CA ILE A 183 0.22 2.74 -5.34
C ILE A 183 0.33 1.45 -6.18
N ASP A 184 1.40 1.35 -6.98
CA ASP A 184 1.81 0.14 -7.71
C ASP A 184 0.96 -0.23 -8.93
N ASN A 185 -0.15 0.43 -9.22
CA ASN A 185 -0.99 0.05 -10.36
C ASN A 185 -1.72 1.25 -10.97
N SER A 186 -2.49 1.00 -12.03
CA SER A 186 -3.35 2.01 -12.65
C SER A 186 -4.33 2.61 -11.63
N TYR A 187 -4.72 3.84 -11.87
CA TYR A 187 -5.66 4.61 -11.02
C TYR A 187 -6.81 5.22 -11.82
N THR A 188 -6.80 5.07 -13.13
CA THR A 188 -7.68 5.79 -14.06
C THR A 188 -9.16 5.44 -13.92
N GLU A 189 -9.47 4.30 -13.31
CA GLU A 189 -10.84 3.84 -13.04
C GLU A 189 -11.47 4.50 -11.79
N ILE A 190 -10.67 5.20 -10.97
CA ILE A 190 -11.13 5.86 -9.75
C ILE A 190 -11.28 7.36 -10.03
N SER A 191 -12.45 7.91 -9.74
CA SER A 191 -12.73 9.33 -9.98
C SER A 191 -12.15 10.24 -8.89
N GLY A 192 -11.93 11.52 -9.23
CA GLY A 192 -11.49 12.55 -8.30
C GLY A 192 -9.99 12.74 -8.20
N THR A 193 -9.55 13.63 -7.30
CA THR A 193 -8.14 13.98 -7.08
C THR A 193 -7.63 13.39 -5.77
N PHE A 194 -6.67 12.49 -5.86
CA PHE A 194 -6.05 11.78 -4.73
C PHE A 194 -4.57 11.52 -5.01
N ALA A 195 -3.83 11.04 -4.03
CA ALA A 195 -2.41 10.74 -4.17
C ALA A 195 -2.17 9.43 -4.94
N VAL A 196 -1.21 9.42 -5.88
CA VAL A 196 -0.96 8.25 -6.72
C VAL A 196 0.53 8.06 -6.98
N ILE A 197 1.01 6.82 -6.85
CA ILE A 197 2.30 6.37 -7.37
C ILE A 197 2.04 5.14 -8.23
N TYR A 198 1.92 5.34 -9.54
CA TYR A 198 1.50 4.28 -10.44
C TYR A 198 2.65 3.60 -11.17
N GLN A 199 2.39 2.37 -11.64
CA GLN A 199 3.19 1.67 -12.62
C GLN A 199 2.42 1.47 -13.92
N ASP A 200 3.13 1.57 -15.05
CA ASP A 200 2.63 1.22 -16.38
C ASP A 200 3.37 -0.02 -16.86
N TYR A 201 2.94 -1.18 -16.40
CA TYR A 201 3.58 -2.46 -16.69
C TYR A 201 3.85 -2.70 -18.18
N LYS A 202 3.03 -2.12 -19.08
CA LYS A 202 3.22 -2.24 -20.52
C LYS A 202 4.38 -1.39 -21.00
N GLN A 203 4.43 -0.10 -20.61
CA GLN A 203 5.51 0.79 -21.03
C GLN A 203 6.80 0.51 -20.27
N ASP A 204 6.70 0.05 -19.03
CA ASP A 204 7.85 -0.24 -18.18
C ASP A 204 8.73 -1.34 -18.79
N ILE A 205 8.14 -2.46 -19.21
CA ILE A 205 8.93 -3.53 -19.87
C ILE A 205 9.47 -3.09 -21.23
N ILE A 206 8.69 -2.33 -22.02
CA ILE A 206 9.18 -1.81 -23.31
C ILE A 206 10.43 -0.95 -23.10
N HIS A 207 10.36 0.06 -22.23
CA HIS A 207 11.47 0.96 -21.98
C HIS A 207 12.69 0.22 -21.40
N ALA A 208 12.49 -0.69 -20.45
CA ALA A 208 13.59 -1.46 -19.88
C ALA A 208 14.29 -2.35 -20.93
N LEU A 209 13.54 -2.97 -21.85
CA LEU A 209 14.13 -3.75 -22.92
C LEU A 209 14.78 -2.86 -24.00
N GLU A 210 14.27 -1.64 -24.22
CA GLU A 210 14.91 -0.63 -25.08
C GLU A 210 16.27 -0.19 -24.53
N GLU A 211 16.42 -0.03 -23.22
CA GLU A 211 17.71 0.24 -22.58
C GLU A 211 18.73 -0.90 -22.80
N GLY A 212 18.26 -2.15 -22.81
CA GLY A 212 19.06 -3.35 -23.09
C GLY A 212 19.19 -3.72 -24.58
N LEU A 213 18.64 -2.93 -25.52
CA LEU A 213 18.46 -3.30 -26.92
C LEU A 213 19.77 -3.73 -27.59
N GLU A 214 20.87 -2.99 -27.39
CA GLU A 214 22.16 -3.32 -28.02
C GLU A 214 22.72 -4.68 -27.58
N LYS A 215 22.41 -5.10 -26.36
CA LYS A 215 22.76 -6.45 -25.86
C LYS A 215 21.82 -7.50 -26.41
N LEU A 216 20.53 -7.17 -26.52
CA LEU A 216 19.51 -8.10 -27.05
C LEU A 216 19.72 -8.40 -28.54
N LYS A 217 20.23 -7.47 -29.34
CA LYS A 217 20.49 -7.66 -30.80
C LYS A 217 21.42 -8.82 -31.14
N LYS A 218 22.22 -9.32 -30.18
CA LYS A 218 23.07 -10.50 -30.42
C LYS A 218 22.32 -11.82 -30.37
N TYR A 219 21.07 -11.79 -29.84
CA TYR A 219 20.17 -12.93 -29.79
C TYR A 219 19.19 -12.88 -30.96
N LYS A 220 18.79 -14.05 -31.42
CA LYS A 220 17.82 -14.21 -32.51
C LYS A 220 16.39 -14.22 -32.00
N LYS A 221 16.19 -14.91 -30.85
CA LYS A 221 14.89 -15.17 -30.29
C LYS A 221 14.87 -14.73 -28.81
N ILE A 222 13.79 -14.09 -28.40
CA ILE A 222 13.57 -13.70 -27.02
C ILE A 222 12.38 -14.50 -26.47
N ILE A 223 12.56 -15.12 -25.31
CA ILE A 223 11.56 -16.00 -24.70
C ILE A 223 11.12 -15.38 -23.37
N LEU A 224 9.84 -15.08 -23.25
CA LEU A 224 9.24 -14.64 -22.00
C LEU A 224 8.63 -15.82 -21.26
N VAL A 225 9.11 -16.08 -20.05
CA VAL A 225 8.47 -17.05 -19.15
C VAL A 225 7.42 -16.30 -18.34
N TYR A 226 6.14 -16.45 -18.79
CA TYR A 226 4.99 -15.75 -18.22
C TYR A 226 3.98 -16.75 -17.65
N PRO A 227 4.01 -17.04 -16.34
CA PRO A 227 3.11 -18.00 -15.73
C PRO A 227 1.64 -17.57 -15.79
N THR A 228 0.79 -18.42 -16.37
CA THR A 228 -0.64 -18.12 -16.57
C THR A 228 -1.56 -18.71 -15.51
N LYS A 229 -1.10 -19.74 -14.79
CA LYS A 229 -1.92 -20.51 -13.83
C LYS A 229 -1.48 -20.28 -12.38
N LEU A 230 -1.34 -19.03 -11.98
CA LEU A 230 -0.92 -18.69 -10.63
C LEU A 230 -2.09 -18.37 -9.69
N VAL A 231 -1.88 -18.62 -8.40
CA VAL A 231 -2.79 -18.16 -7.35
C VAL A 231 -2.89 -16.64 -7.36
N PHE A 232 -1.79 -15.95 -7.65
CA PHE A 232 -1.70 -14.50 -7.76
C PHE A 232 -1.23 -14.11 -9.17
N PRO A 233 -2.15 -13.84 -10.11
CA PRO A 233 -1.80 -13.60 -11.51
C PRO A 233 -1.00 -12.29 -11.68
N TYR A 234 -0.11 -12.28 -12.67
CA TYR A 234 0.67 -11.10 -13.05
C TYR A 234 -0.14 -10.13 -13.93
N PRO A 235 0.21 -8.83 -13.91
CA PRO A 235 -0.38 -7.84 -14.80
C PRO A 235 -0.17 -8.21 -16.28
N THR A 236 -1.24 -8.27 -17.04
CA THR A 236 -1.21 -8.59 -18.49
C THR A 236 -0.43 -7.55 -19.30
N GLY A 237 -0.26 -6.35 -18.78
CA GLY A 237 0.59 -5.30 -19.36
C GLY A 237 2.02 -5.79 -19.65
N ILE A 238 2.59 -6.66 -18.79
CA ILE A 238 3.92 -7.24 -19.00
C ILE A 238 3.95 -8.03 -20.33
N LEU A 239 2.98 -8.92 -20.52
CA LEU A 239 2.89 -9.75 -21.73
C LEU A 239 2.68 -8.89 -22.98
N VAL A 240 1.74 -7.94 -22.92
CA VAL A 240 1.44 -7.06 -24.05
C VAL A 240 2.64 -6.16 -24.38
N GLY A 241 3.33 -5.64 -23.37
CA GLY A 241 4.53 -4.82 -23.57
C GLY A 241 5.66 -5.61 -24.21
N PHE A 242 5.89 -6.85 -23.76
CA PHE A 242 6.89 -7.75 -24.33
C PHE A 242 6.62 -8.02 -25.83
N ILE A 243 5.40 -8.41 -26.17
CA ILE A 243 5.02 -8.67 -27.57
C ILE A 243 5.23 -7.42 -28.42
N ASN A 244 4.76 -6.25 -27.95
CA ASN A 244 4.92 -4.99 -28.67
C ASN A 244 6.41 -4.62 -28.88
N PHE A 245 7.27 -4.92 -27.90
CA PHE A 245 8.72 -4.71 -28.04
C PHE A 245 9.31 -5.61 -29.12
N CYS A 246 9.01 -6.92 -29.08
CA CYS A 246 9.52 -7.87 -30.06
C CYS A 246 9.06 -7.54 -31.49
N GLU A 247 7.77 -7.22 -31.68
CA GLU A 247 7.22 -6.79 -32.98
C GLU A 247 7.88 -5.48 -33.49
N ARG A 248 8.12 -4.50 -32.61
CA ARG A 248 8.73 -3.23 -32.97
C ARG A 248 10.18 -3.36 -33.47
N TYR A 249 10.93 -4.28 -32.87
CA TYR A 249 12.37 -4.45 -33.15
C TYR A 249 12.69 -5.71 -33.97
N ASP A 250 11.64 -6.37 -34.52
CA ASP A 250 11.74 -7.53 -35.40
C ASP A 250 12.48 -8.73 -34.79
N PHE A 251 12.23 -8.98 -33.49
CA PHE A 251 12.73 -10.17 -32.80
C PHE A 251 11.77 -11.35 -32.99
N GLU A 252 12.33 -12.53 -33.27
CA GLU A 252 11.59 -13.78 -33.03
C GLU A 252 11.29 -13.90 -31.53
N PHE A 253 10.11 -14.34 -31.16
CA PHE A 253 9.77 -14.51 -29.76
C PHE A 253 8.88 -15.72 -29.48
N GLU A 254 8.95 -16.18 -28.24
CA GLU A 254 8.11 -17.24 -27.69
C GLU A 254 7.65 -16.89 -26.29
N ILE A 255 6.51 -17.46 -25.87
CA ILE A 255 5.96 -17.28 -24.52
C ILE A 255 5.78 -18.67 -23.93
N LEU A 256 6.51 -18.93 -22.84
CA LEU A 256 6.38 -20.15 -22.06
C LEU A 256 5.59 -19.86 -20.77
N ASP A 257 4.83 -20.84 -20.29
CA ASP A 257 4.13 -20.71 -19.00
C ASP A 257 5.02 -21.09 -17.79
N LYS A 258 6.13 -21.76 -18.03
CA LYS A 258 7.19 -22.10 -17.05
C LYS A 258 8.45 -22.57 -17.78
N ILE A 259 9.55 -22.72 -17.05
CA ILE A 259 10.71 -23.48 -17.52
C ILE A 259 10.40 -24.98 -17.38
N TYR A 260 10.46 -25.70 -18.48
CA TYR A 260 10.25 -27.16 -18.52
C TYR A 260 11.54 -27.90 -18.20
N ASP A 261 11.43 -29.11 -17.64
CA ASP A 261 12.55 -30.01 -17.53
C ASP A 261 13.05 -30.37 -18.94
N ASP A 262 14.35 -30.61 -19.08
CA ASP A 262 15.00 -30.95 -20.36
C ASP A 262 14.77 -29.93 -21.50
N LEU A 263 14.75 -28.62 -21.16
CA LEU A 263 14.62 -27.54 -22.14
C LEU A 263 15.70 -27.66 -23.23
N GLU A 264 15.30 -27.67 -24.49
CA GLU A 264 16.21 -27.62 -25.62
C GLU A 264 16.60 -26.18 -25.93
N PHE A 265 17.87 -25.84 -25.74
CA PHE A 265 18.38 -24.51 -26.04
C PHE A 265 18.81 -24.42 -27.51
N GLU A 266 18.26 -23.43 -28.20
CA GLU A 266 18.79 -23.05 -29.51
C GLU A 266 19.91 -22.00 -29.36
N SER A 267 20.76 -21.91 -30.38
CA SER A 267 21.82 -20.91 -30.38
C SER A 267 21.24 -19.50 -30.44
N LYS A 268 21.73 -18.61 -29.56
CA LYS A 268 21.34 -17.20 -29.51
C LYS A 268 19.89 -16.94 -29.05
N GLU A 269 19.48 -17.60 -28.01
CA GLU A 269 18.24 -17.30 -27.31
C GLU A 269 18.50 -16.46 -26.05
N ALA A 270 17.55 -15.56 -25.74
CA ALA A 270 17.52 -14.83 -24.49
C ALA A 270 16.20 -15.08 -23.74
N TYR A 271 16.29 -15.42 -22.47
CA TYR A 271 15.15 -15.73 -21.61
C TYR A 271 14.88 -14.59 -20.64
N ILE A 272 13.61 -14.23 -20.49
CA ILE A 272 13.12 -13.27 -19.48
C ILE A 272 12.24 -14.04 -18.51
N THR A 273 12.68 -14.20 -17.26
CA THR A 273 11.92 -14.92 -16.22
C THR A 273 11.26 -13.95 -15.25
N ILE A 274 10.02 -14.23 -14.85
CA ILE A 274 9.29 -13.44 -13.86
C ILE A 274 9.38 -14.07 -12.47
N GLU A 275 9.18 -15.40 -12.37
CA GLU A 275 9.29 -16.13 -11.11
C GLU A 275 10.75 -16.53 -10.81
N GLU A 276 11.09 -16.54 -9.52
CA GLU A 276 12.44 -16.97 -9.08
C GLU A 276 12.66 -18.46 -9.29
N GLU A 277 11.61 -19.27 -9.19
CA GLU A 277 11.68 -20.71 -9.43
C GLU A 277 12.07 -21.00 -10.89
N ASP A 278 11.45 -20.32 -11.86
CA ASP A 278 11.80 -20.43 -13.27
C ASP A 278 13.24 -19.97 -13.54
N LEU A 279 13.71 -18.89 -12.89
CA LEU A 279 15.09 -18.45 -13.01
C LEU A 279 16.07 -19.51 -12.50
N VAL A 280 15.78 -20.14 -11.36
CA VAL A 280 16.62 -21.19 -10.78
C VAL A 280 16.69 -22.39 -11.71
N HIS A 281 15.55 -22.89 -12.20
CA HIS A 281 15.49 -24.02 -13.13
C HIS A 281 16.23 -23.71 -14.43
N LEU A 282 16.08 -22.52 -14.98
CA LEU A 282 16.81 -22.09 -16.18
C LEU A 282 18.31 -22.11 -15.96
N ILE A 283 18.81 -21.52 -14.85
CA ILE A 283 20.25 -21.48 -14.55
C ILE A 283 20.81 -22.89 -14.31
N GLN A 284 20.06 -23.77 -13.65
CA GLN A 284 20.47 -25.16 -13.45
C GLN A 284 20.68 -25.87 -14.78
N GLN A 285 19.73 -25.80 -15.71
CA GLN A 285 19.83 -26.45 -17.00
C GLN A 285 20.94 -25.84 -17.88
N ILE A 286 21.14 -24.52 -17.84
CA ILE A 286 22.26 -23.85 -18.53
C ILE A 286 23.60 -24.45 -18.04
N ARG A 287 23.75 -24.66 -16.73
CA ARG A 287 24.97 -25.25 -16.14
C ARG A 287 25.15 -26.73 -16.46
N GLU A 288 24.07 -27.52 -16.41
CA GLU A 288 24.07 -28.95 -16.73
C GLU A 288 24.45 -29.24 -18.19
N LYS A 289 24.17 -28.28 -19.07
CA LYS A 289 24.50 -28.36 -20.50
C LYS A 289 25.81 -27.64 -20.87
N ASP A 290 26.61 -27.26 -19.85
CA ASP A 290 27.88 -26.54 -20.02
C ASP A 290 27.78 -25.23 -20.86
N LEU A 291 26.59 -24.58 -20.85
CA LEU A 291 26.36 -23.32 -21.53
C LEU A 291 26.78 -22.12 -20.66
N VAL A 292 27.18 -21.03 -21.28
CA VAL A 292 27.64 -19.81 -20.60
C VAL A 292 26.59 -18.72 -20.73
N MET A 293 26.04 -18.29 -19.60
CA MET A 293 25.14 -17.12 -19.55
C MET A 293 25.81 -15.87 -20.12
N GLY A 294 25.04 -15.11 -20.86
CA GLY A 294 25.51 -13.87 -21.50
C GLY A 294 26.32 -14.08 -22.77
N LYS A 295 26.72 -15.31 -23.08
CA LYS A 295 27.44 -15.69 -24.30
C LYS A 295 26.63 -16.64 -25.17
N ASP A 296 26.25 -17.80 -24.64
CA ASP A 296 25.51 -18.82 -25.36
C ASP A 296 24.00 -18.63 -25.20
N VAL A 297 23.58 -18.27 -23.99
CA VAL A 297 22.18 -18.00 -23.63
C VAL A 297 22.10 -16.71 -22.83
N GLY A 298 21.21 -15.79 -23.21
CA GLY A 298 20.91 -14.57 -22.47
C GLY A 298 19.90 -14.82 -21.36
N VAL A 299 20.08 -14.18 -20.22
CA VAL A 299 19.13 -14.25 -19.10
C VAL A 299 18.84 -12.87 -18.53
N ILE A 300 17.57 -12.52 -18.53
CA ILE A 300 17.03 -11.35 -17.81
C ILE A 300 16.02 -11.87 -16.79
N SER A 301 15.96 -11.27 -15.62
CA SER A 301 14.95 -11.61 -14.61
C SER A 301 14.19 -10.37 -14.13
N TYR A 302 12.91 -10.56 -13.83
CA TYR A 302 12.10 -9.53 -13.19
C TYR A 302 12.50 -9.34 -11.74
N ASN A 303 12.56 -8.08 -11.35
CA ASN A 303 12.79 -7.59 -10.00
C ASN A 303 14.16 -7.95 -9.40
N GLU A 304 14.78 -6.92 -8.82
CA GLU A 304 16.10 -7.01 -8.20
C GLU A 304 16.04 -7.80 -6.89
N THR A 305 17.05 -8.66 -6.69
CA THR A 305 17.31 -9.27 -5.39
C THR A 305 18.83 -9.38 -5.14
N PRO A 306 19.29 -9.42 -3.88
CA PRO A 306 20.72 -9.60 -3.58
C PRO A 306 21.32 -10.86 -4.21
N LEU A 307 20.54 -11.94 -4.36
CA LEU A 307 21.01 -13.17 -5.01
C LEU A 307 21.19 -12.99 -6.52
N LYS A 308 20.30 -12.29 -7.19
CA LYS A 308 20.44 -11.97 -8.63
C LYS A 308 21.65 -11.09 -8.88
N ALA A 309 21.87 -10.09 -8.01
CA ALA A 309 23.07 -9.26 -8.05
C ALA A 309 24.34 -10.09 -7.87
N LEU A 310 24.39 -10.96 -6.88
CA LEU A 310 25.52 -11.84 -6.62
C LEU A 310 25.81 -12.80 -7.79
N LEU A 311 24.76 -13.32 -8.44
CA LEU A 311 24.86 -14.21 -9.60
C LEU A 311 25.18 -13.50 -10.91
N GLY A 312 25.23 -12.16 -10.91
CA GLY A 312 25.47 -11.37 -12.11
C GLY A 312 24.30 -11.39 -13.11
N ILE A 313 23.08 -11.56 -12.64
CA ILE A 313 21.87 -11.59 -13.48
C ILE A 313 21.44 -10.18 -13.83
N THR A 314 21.29 -9.88 -15.12
CA THR A 314 20.64 -8.67 -15.63
C THR A 314 19.18 -8.68 -15.22
N VAL A 315 18.70 -7.58 -14.67
CA VAL A 315 17.32 -7.49 -14.19
C VAL A 315 16.60 -6.26 -14.73
N ILE A 316 15.28 -6.38 -14.85
CA ILE A 316 14.35 -5.27 -15.02
C ILE A 316 13.50 -5.19 -13.77
N SER A 317 13.49 -4.04 -13.11
CA SER A 317 13.01 -3.96 -11.73
C SER A 317 12.24 -2.69 -11.41
N THR A 318 11.12 -2.87 -10.72
CA THR A 318 10.44 -1.81 -9.99
C THR A 318 11.34 -1.27 -8.88
N ASP A 319 11.36 0.05 -8.68
CA ASP A 319 11.90 0.67 -7.47
C ASP A 319 10.90 0.54 -6.31
N PHE A 320 10.87 -0.63 -5.67
CA PHE A 320 9.96 -0.92 -4.56
C PHE A 320 10.24 -0.06 -3.34
N LYS A 321 11.51 0.16 -3.03
CA LYS A 321 11.91 1.02 -1.92
C LYS A 321 11.48 2.47 -2.16
N GLY A 322 11.78 3.03 -3.33
CA GLY A 322 11.37 4.37 -3.72
C GLY A 322 9.86 4.56 -3.72
N MET A 323 9.09 3.54 -4.14
CA MET A 323 7.63 3.55 -4.09
C MET A 323 7.13 3.71 -2.65
N GLY A 324 7.65 2.94 -1.70
CA GLY A 324 7.28 3.02 -0.29
C GLY A 324 7.63 4.38 0.32
N GLU A 325 8.85 4.87 0.07
CA GLU A 325 9.31 6.18 0.56
C GLU A 325 8.46 7.33 -0.01
N ALA A 326 8.15 7.28 -1.31
CA ALA A 326 7.33 8.29 -1.97
C ALA A 326 5.90 8.30 -1.43
N ALA A 327 5.28 7.12 -1.26
CA ALA A 327 3.95 7.01 -0.68
C ALA A 327 3.89 7.60 0.74
N ALA A 328 4.89 7.33 1.58
CA ALA A 328 4.99 7.90 2.91
C ALA A 328 5.13 9.43 2.89
N LYS A 329 5.93 9.97 1.97
CA LYS A 329 6.08 11.42 1.79
C LYS A 329 4.77 12.10 1.37
N LEU A 330 3.95 11.45 0.52
CA LEU A 330 2.62 11.96 0.15
C LEU A 330 1.68 12.03 1.37
N VAL A 331 1.67 11.00 2.21
CA VAL A 331 0.92 11.01 3.47
C VAL A 331 1.38 12.15 4.38
N LEU A 332 2.69 12.24 4.64
CA LEU A 332 3.26 13.24 5.57
C LEU A 332 3.08 14.69 5.11
N SER A 333 3.05 14.92 3.80
CA SER A 333 2.86 16.25 3.22
C SER A 333 1.39 16.57 2.89
N ASN A 334 0.48 15.61 3.05
CA ASN A 334 -0.93 15.69 2.64
C ASN A 334 -1.10 16.16 1.17
N LYS A 335 -0.17 15.76 0.29
CA LYS A 335 -0.21 16.11 -1.13
C LYS A 335 -0.96 15.06 -1.94
N LYS A 336 -1.60 15.53 -3.01
CA LYS A 336 -2.36 14.71 -3.97
C LYS A 336 -1.64 14.63 -5.32
N ASP A 337 -0.33 14.48 -5.29
CA ASP A 337 0.48 14.39 -6.50
C ASP A 337 0.31 13.01 -7.16
N ILE A 338 0.40 13.01 -8.48
CA ILE A 338 0.40 11.80 -9.31
C ILE A 338 1.79 11.64 -9.89
N SER A 339 2.45 10.53 -9.61
CA SER A 339 3.78 10.25 -10.13
C SER A 339 3.91 8.80 -10.62
N LYS A 340 4.71 8.62 -11.68
CA LYS A 340 5.09 7.29 -12.14
C LYS A 340 6.24 6.78 -11.28
N ASN A 341 6.14 5.53 -10.83
CA ASN A 341 7.24 4.88 -10.12
C ASN A 341 8.35 4.48 -11.11
N PRO A 342 9.63 4.64 -10.76
CA PRO A 342 10.73 4.18 -11.60
C PRO A 342 10.69 2.67 -11.82
N PHE A 343 11.00 2.27 -13.06
CA PHE A 343 11.25 0.90 -13.45
C PHE A 343 12.59 0.87 -14.20
N ASN A 344 13.55 0.09 -13.71
CA ASN A 344 14.94 0.22 -14.06
C ASN A 344 15.44 -1.02 -14.80
N TYR A 345 16.27 -0.83 -15.83
CA TYR A 345 17.12 -1.87 -16.39
C TYR A 345 18.48 -1.85 -15.67
N ILE A 346 18.90 -2.97 -15.13
CA ILE A 346 20.16 -3.11 -14.41
C ILE A 346 21.00 -4.15 -15.13
N GLU A 347 21.95 -3.68 -15.93
CA GLU A 347 22.84 -4.52 -16.73
C GLU A 347 23.84 -5.28 -15.86
N ARG A 348 24.01 -6.57 -16.17
CA ARG A 348 25.05 -7.45 -15.61
C ARG A 348 25.55 -8.45 -16.67
N ASN A 349 26.27 -9.48 -16.23
CA ASN A 349 26.98 -10.39 -17.12
C ASN A 349 26.10 -11.47 -17.78
N SER A 350 24.83 -11.58 -17.42
CA SER A 350 23.95 -12.64 -17.94
C SER A 350 23.29 -12.32 -19.27
N LEU A 351 23.54 -11.11 -19.83
CA LEU A 351 23.02 -10.69 -21.12
C LEU A 351 24.13 -10.19 -22.05
#